data_35dbf2b6ce84843968dce97d363aad2b
#
_entry.id   35dbf2b6ce84843968dce97d363aad2b
#
_cell.length_a   1.000
_cell.length_b   1.000
_cell.length_c   1.000
_cell.angle_alpha   90.00
_cell.angle_beta   90.00
_cell.angle_gamma   90.00
#
_symmetry.space_group_name_H-M   'P 1'
#
loop_
_entity.id
_entity.type
_entity.pdbx_description
1 polymer ?
#
loop_
_entity_poly.entity_id
_entity_poly.type
_entity_poly.pdbx_seq_one_letter_code
_entity_poly.pdbx_strand_id
1 'polypeptide(L)'
;MARRPRGRGEFLHPLLAGTALLALSLLPAIPLKAQSSVVAPGAEVTLLAGGFGFTEGPACDLDGNAYFTDQPNDRIHVWGVDGKLSLFKEKAGRSNGLSFDAEGNLWACADEKSELWRISPAGEVKVVVRDYEEKRLNGPNDLWMRPSGGLYFTDPFYPRDYWTHREKPQEIQGVYYLGPEGKDLRRVADDLAQPNGVIGTPDGKYLYVADIGARKTYRYAIEPDGTLSGKKLFCEMGSDGMTIDSEGNLYLTGMGVTVFSPEGERIQHIPVPSSWTSNVCFCGKDGQTLVITASDKLFGLRMRVKGVGSQ
;
A
#
# COMPACT_ATOMS: atom_id res chain seq x y z
N MET A 1 -83.33 15.71 37.93
CA MET A 1 -83.65 14.86 39.07
C MET A 1 -82.36 14.16 39.47
N ALA A 2 -81.66 14.69 40.48
CA ALA A 2 -81.63 14.35 41.87
C ALA A 2 -81.44 12.86 42.12
N ARG A 3 -80.23 12.44 42.58
CA ARG A 3 -79.80 12.36 43.99
C ARG A 3 -78.39 11.75 44.17
N ARG A 4 -77.55 12.38 44.96
CA ARG A 4 -76.49 11.78 45.73
C ARG A 4 -77.16 11.03 46.94
N PRO A 5 -76.46 10.30 47.87
CA PRO A 5 -75.06 10.36 48.32
C PRO A 5 -74.49 9.03 48.91
N ARG A 6 -73.21 9.15 49.43
CA ARG A 6 -72.52 8.48 50.55
C ARG A 6 -72.04 7.05 50.38
N GLY A 7 -70.88 6.60 50.82
CA GLY A 7 -69.95 7.10 51.84
C GLY A 7 -68.72 6.22 52.03
N ARG A 8 -67.70 6.78 52.55
CA ARG A 8 -66.54 6.35 53.35
C ARG A 8 -66.05 4.91 53.39
N GLY A 9 -64.71 4.78 53.25
CA GLY A 9 -63.92 3.66 53.75
C GLY A 9 -62.41 3.87 53.45
N GLU A 10 -61.73 4.60 54.35
CA GLU A 10 -60.26 4.71 54.37
C GLU A 10 -59.69 3.41 54.94
N PHE A 11 -58.76 2.78 54.18
CA PHE A 11 -57.81 1.82 54.74
C PHE A 11 -56.38 2.26 54.29
N LEU A 12 -55.61 2.74 55.19
CA LEU A 12 -54.20 2.95 55.14
C LEU A 12 -53.49 1.59 55.15
N HIS A 13 -52.68 1.36 54.17
CA HIS A 13 -51.59 0.35 54.20
C HIS A 13 -50.23 1.03 54.10
N PRO A 14 -49.23 0.59 54.90
CA PRO A 14 -47.93 1.25 54.96
C PRO A 14 -47.08 0.87 53.74
N LEU A 15 -46.46 1.91 53.11
CA LEU A 15 -45.41 1.77 52.12
C LEU A 15 -44.14 1.21 52.77
N LEU A 16 -43.74 0.00 52.42
CA LEU A 16 -42.41 -0.54 52.61
C LEU A 16 -41.50 0.01 51.52
N ALA A 17 -40.66 0.96 51.87
CA ALA A 17 -39.58 1.45 50.96
C ALA A 17 -38.45 0.42 50.92
N GLY A 18 -38.45 -0.38 49.89
CA GLY A 18 -37.31 -1.27 49.56
C GLY A 18 -36.23 -0.48 48.85
N THR A 19 -35.14 -0.14 49.54
CA THR A 19 -33.91 0.40 48.94
C THR A 19 -33.17 -0.71 48.20
N ALA A 20 -33.31 -0.73 46.86
CA ALA A 20 -32.46 -1.58 45.99
C ALA A 20 -31.07 -0.94 45.88
N LEU A 21 -30.06 -1.50 46.55
CA LEU A 21 -28.65 -1.22 46.29
C LEU A 21 -28.30 -1.77 44.93
N LEU A 22 -28.11 -0.90 43.91
CA LEU A 22 -27.44 -1.24 42.67
C LEU A 22 -25.94 -1.43 42.98
N ALA A 23 -25.49 -2.67 43.03
CA ALA A 23 -24.08 -2.99 43.04
C ALA A 23 -23.51 -2.72 41.63
N LEU A 24 -22.87 -1.56 41.45
CA LEU A 24 -22.09 -1.23 40.27
C LEU A 24 -20.83 -2.11 40.28
N SER A 25 -20.83 -3.21 39.52
CA SER A 25 -19.65 -4.03 39.30
C SER A 25 -18.67 -3.21 38.46
N LEU A 26 -17.65 -2.63 39.08
CA LEU A 26 -16.46 -2.10 38.37
C LEU A 26 -15.73 -3.28 37.72
N LEU A 27 -15.97 -3.49 36.44
CA LEU A 27 -15.10 -4.32 35.61
C LEU A 27 -13.70 -3.67 35.60
N PRO A 28 -12.64 -4.43 35.88
CA PRO A 28 -11.29 -3.90 35.77
C PRO A 28 -11.06 -3.42 34.32
N ALA A 29 -10.71 -2.14 34.17
CA ALA A 29 -10.27 -1.61 32.89
C ALA A 29 -9.02 -2.43 32.47
N ILE A 30 -9.16 -3.22 31.42
CA ILE A 30 -8.01 -3.86 30.78
C ILE A 30 -7.13 -2.71 30.29
N PRO A 31 -5.87 -2.59 30.76
CA PRO A 31 -5.01 -1.52 30.26
C PRO A 31 -4.85 -1.69 28.75
N LEU A 32 -5.28 -0.70 27.98
CA LEU A 32 -4.98 -0.60 26.57
C LEU A 32 -3.45 -0.65 26.46
N LYS A 33 -2.90 -1.75 25.94
CA LYS A 33 -1.47 -1.89 25.75
C LYS A 33 -1.06 -0.77 24.77
N ALA A 34 -0.33 0.22 25.26
CA ALA A 34 0.16 1.29 24.42
C ALA A 34 0.94 0.62 23.27
N GLN A 35 0.42 0.74 22.04
CA GLN A 35 1.05 0.16 20.88
C GLN A 35 2.42 0.83 20.70
N SER A 36 3.49 0.05 20.72
CA SER A 36 4.83 0.59 20.60
C SER A 36 5.00 1.20 19.19
N SER A 37 5.60 2.39 19.13
CA SER A 37 5.91 3.03 17.83
C SER A 37 6.62 2.07 16.89
N VAL A 38 6.25 2.08 15.60
CA VAL A 38 6.96 1.33 14.56
C VAL A 38 8.29 1.99 14.17
N VAL A 39 8.48 3.26 14.52
CA VAL A 39 9.72 4.02 14.31
C VAL A 39 10.70 3.73 15.45
N ALA A 40 11.98 3.60 15.14
CA ALA A 40 13.02 3.42 16.14
C ALA A 40 13.12 4.63 17.09
N PRO A 41 13.41 4.44 18.38
CA PRO A 41 13.51 5.55 19.32
C PRO A 41 14.52 6.62 18.86
N GLY A 42 14.07 7.88 18.81
CA GLY A 42 14.89 9.02 18.42
C GLY A 42 15.22 9.13 16.92
N ALA A 43 14.67 8.23 16.09
CA ALA A 43 14.86 8.31 14.64
C ALA A 43 13.98 9.40 14.00
N GLU A 44 14.57 10.10 13.05
CA GLU A 44 13.90 11.16 12.28
C GLU A 44 13.99 10.86 10.78
N VAL A 45 13.04 11.38 10.00
CA VAL A 45 13.07 11.33 8.55
C VAL A 45 14.24 12.16 8.04
N THR A 46 15.19 11.54 7.34
CA THR A 46 16.39 12.17 6.82
C THR A 46 16.38 12.22 5.30
N LEU A 47 16.82 13.34 4.72
CA LEU A 47 17.02 13.45 3.29
C LEU A 47 18.24 12.61 2.88
N LEU A 48 18.05 11.67 1.96
CA LEU A 48 19.11 10.85 1.38
C LEU A 48 19.65 11.46 0.08
N ALA A 49 18.74 11.83 -0.82
CA ALA A 49 19.09 12.44 -2.10
C ALA A 49 17.95 13.34 -2.61
N GLY A 50 18.25 14.22 -3.56
CA GLY A 50 17.28 15.14 -4.16
C GLY A 50 17.73 15.66 -5.50
N GLY A 51 16.88 16.48 -6.15
CA GLY A 51 17.14 17.03 -7.47
C GLY A 51 16.63 16.17 -8.62
N PHE A 52 15.66 15.31 -8.33
CA PHE A 52 14.96 14.49 -9.30
C PHE A 52 13.77 15.24 -9.93
N GLY A 53 13.17 14.67 -10.96
CA GLY A 53 11.91 15.18 -11.51
C GLY A 53 10.70 14.78 -10.66
N PHE A 54 10.54 13.48 -10.45
CA PHE A 54 9.54 12.88 -9.57
C PHE A 54 9.96 11.44 -9.26
N THR A 55 10.21 11.17 -7.98
CA THR A 55 10.66 9.85 -7.51
C THR A 55 9.51 8.93 -7.21
N GLU A 56 9.62 7.65 -7.61
CA GLU A 56 8.61 6.62 -7.47
C GLU A 56 9.20 5.24 -7.26
N GLY A 57 8.33 4.25 -7.08
CA GLY A 57 8.54 2.83 -7.15
C GLY A 57 9.78 2.29 -6.45
N PRO A 58 10.00 2.55 -5.16
CA PRO A 58 11.20 2.05 -4.50
C PRO A 58 11.11 0.54 -4.33
N ALA A 59 12.19 -0.16 -4.69
CA ALA A 59 12.35 -1.60 -4.48
C ALA A 59 13.71 -1.89 -3.84
N CYS A 60 13.76 -2.93 -3.00
CA CYS A 60 14.97 -3.32 -2.32
C CYS A 60 15.56 -4.58 -2.94
N ASP A 61 16.87 -4.59 -3.22
CA ASP A 61 17.58 -5.79 -3.61
C ASP A 61 18.00 -6.64 -2.38
N LEU A 62 18.56 -7.81 -2.64
CA LEU A 62 19.01 -8.74 -1.57
C LEU A 62 20.18 -8.19 -0.74
N ASP A 63 20.95 -7.23 -1.27
CA ASP A 63 22.05 -6.58 -0.58
C ASP A 63 21.59 -5.39 0.29
N GLY A 64 20.30 -5.04 0.20
CA GLY A 64 19.68 -3.94 0.94
C GLY A 64 19.77 -2.59 0.24
N ASN A 65 20.19 -2.52 -1.03
CA ASN A 65 20.20 -1.30 -1.81
C ASN A 65 18.78 -0.96 -2.28
N ALA A 66 18.45 0.34 -2.28
CA ALA A 66 17.15 0.83 -2.73
C ALA A 66 17.23 1.30 -4.18
N TYR A 67 16.52 0.63 -5.07
CA TYR A 67 16.28 1.07 -6.44
C TYR A 67 15.03 1.94 -6.44
N PHE A 68 15.01 3.01 -7.21
CA PHE A 68 13.85 3.87 -7.37
C PHE A 68 13.84 4.56 -8.72
N THR A 69 12.67 4.94 -9.19
CA THR A 69 12.48 5.60 -10.47
C THR A 69 12.51 7.13 -10.32
N ASP A 70 13.06 7.80 -11.32
CA ASP A 70 12.85 9.21 -11.60
C ASP A 70 12.10 9.29 -12.93
N GLN A 71 10.77 9.17 -12.83
CA GLN A 71 9.89 8.93 -13.97
C GLN A 71 9.99 10.01 -15.05
N PRO A 72 9.93 11.33 -14.74
CA PRO A 72 10.02 12.37 -15.77
C PRO A 72 11.38 12.41 -16.48
N ASN A 73 12.45 12.02 -15.80
CA ASN A 73 13.81 11.98 -16.35
C ASN A 73 14.18 10.64 -17.01
N ASP A 74 13.24 9.68 -17.03
CA ASP A 74 13.38 8.36 -17.67
C ASP A 74 14.58 7.55 -17.13
N ARG A 75 14.71 7.50 -15.78
CA ARG A 75 15.85 6.87 -15.09
C ARG A 75 15.42 5.98 -13.94
N ILE A 76 16.25 4.96 -13.69
CA ILE A 76 16.24 4.20 -12.44
C ILE A 76 17.57 4.45 -11.72
N HIS A 77 17.48 4.87 -10.48
CA HIS A 77 18.62 5.13 -9.61
C HIS A 77 18.75 4.05 -8.53
N VAL A 78 19.94 3.98 -7.91
CA VAL A 78 20.21 3.11 -6.76
C VAL A 78 20.79 3.95 -5.64
N TRP A 79 20.19 3.86 -4.46
CA TRP A 79 20.77 4.29 -3.21
C TRP A 79 21.40 3.10 -2.52
N GLY A 80 22.73 3.05 -2.52
CA GLY A 80 23.49 1.95 -1.93
C GLY A 80 23.47 1.96 -0.42
N VAL A 81 23.65 0.79 0.18
CA VAL A 81 23.86 0.65 1.63
C VAL A 81 25.13 1.35 2.14
N ASP A 82 26.02 1.75 1.24
CA ASP A 82 27.21 2.58 1.52
C ASP A 82 26.88 4.09 1.53
N GLY A 83 25.63 4.47 1.34
CA GLY A 83 25.16 5.84 1.33
C GLY A 83 25.49 6.61 0.04
N LYS A 84 25.70 5.91 -1.08
CA LYS A 84 25.98 6.55 -2.37
C LYS A 84 24.82 6.39 -3.33
N LEU A 85 24.54 7.48 -4.04
CA LEU A 85 23.62 7.49 -5.17
C LEU A 85 24.37 7.09 -6.44
N SER A 86 23.79 6.17 -7.22
CA SER A 86 24.27 5.81 -8.55
C SER A 86 23.12 5.67 -9.54
N LEU A 87 23.45 5.69 -10.82
CA LEU A 87 22.50 5.44 -11.90
C LEU A 87 22.56 3.98 -12.29
N PHE A 88 21.42 3.29 -12.21
CA PHE A 88 21.29 1.91 -12.68
C PHE A 88 20.96 1.86 -14.18
N LYS A 89 19.98 2.69 -14.61
CA LYS A 89 19.49 2.64 -15.97
C LYS A 89 19.02 3.98 -16.49
N GLU A 90 19.48 4.37 -17.68
CA GLU A 90 18.86 5.39 -18.54
C GLU A 90 17.88 4.73 -19.52
N LYS A 91 16.95 5.51 -20.04
CA LYS A 91 15.88 5.01 -20.92
C LYS A 91 15.14 3.84 -20.28
N ALA A 92 14.66 4.11 -19.06
CA ALA A 92 13.99 3.15 -18.23
C ALA A 92 12.48 2.98 -18.58
N GLY A 93 12.04 3.52 -19.74
CA GLY A 93 10.64 3.48 -20.16
C GLY A 93 9.72 4.32 -19.29
N ARG A 94 10.26 5.38 -18.67
CA ARG A 94 9.56 6.21 -17.69
C ARG A 94 8.83 5.37 -16.65
N SER A 95 9.54 4.36 -16.15
CA SER A 95 8.97 3.39 -15.19
C SER A 95 8.47 4.09 -13.94
N ASN A 96 7.39 3.52 -13.37
CA ASN A 96 6.80 3.91 -12.10
C ASN A 96 7.17 2.86 -11.03
N GLY A 97 6.30 1.93 -10.68
CA GLY A 97 6.55 0.89 -9.70
C GLY A 97 7.65 -0.10 -10.10
N LEU A 98 8.42 -0.55 -9.11
CA LEU A 98 9.48 -1.55 -9.26
C LEU A 98 9.29 -2.69 -8.25
N SER A 99 9.73 -3.89 -8.61
CA SER A 99 9.85 -5.02 -7.68
C SER A 99 10.90 -6.01 -8.17
N PHE A 100 11.64 -6.66 -7.26
CA PHE A 100 12.58 -7.71 -7.62
C PHE A 100 11.91 -9.09 -7.64
N ASP A 101 12.29 -9.94 -8.59
CA ASP A 101 12.00 -11.35 -8.54
C ASP A 101 13.09 -12.13 -7.76
N ALA A 102 12.85 -13.42 -7.49
CA ALA A 102 13.77 -14.26 -6.74
C ALA A 102 15.12 -14.48 -7.46
N GLU A 103 15.15 -14.30 -8.78
CA GLU A 103 16.35 -14.39 -9.61
C GLU A 103 17.15 -13.08 -9.65
N GLY A 104 16.67 -12.03 -8.99
CA GLY A 104 17.31 -10.71 -8.94
C GLY A 104 17.05 -9.86 -10.17
N ASN A 105 16.06 -10.19 -11.01
CA ASN A 105 15.64 -9.29 -12.06
C ASN A 105 14.70 -8.24 -11.50
N LEU A 106 14.79 -7.03 -12.03
CA LEU A 106 13.94 -5.91 -11.67
C LEU A 106 12.73 -5.88 -12.63
N TRP A 107 11.54 -6.03 -12.06
CA TRP A 107 10.30 -5.79 -12.79
C TRP A 107 9.90 -4.34 -12.68
N ALA A 108 9.40 -3.76 -13.77
CA ALA A 108 9.12 -2.34 -13.87
C ALA A 108 7.82 -2.06 -14.63
N CYS A 109 6.99 -1.21 -14.08
CA CYS A 109 5.83 -0.65 -14.73
C CYS A 109 6.28 0.46 -15.69
N ALA A 110 6.62 0.11 -16.94
CA ALA A 110 7.20 1.00 -17.94
C ALA A 110 6.11 1.85 -18.61
N ASP A 111 5.81 2.98 -18.03
CA ASP A 111 4.66 3.83 -18.31
C ASP A 111 4.71 4.51 -19.70
N GLU A 112 5.89 4.76 -20.26
CA GLU A 112 6.03 5.46 -21.56
C GLU A 112 5.22 4.78 -22.66
N LYS A 113 5.24 3.44 -22.69
CA LYS A 113 4.51 2.62 -23.67
C LYS A 113 3.40 1.79 -23.06
N SER A 114 3.12 1.99 -21.75
CA SER A 114 2.18 1.19 -20.96
C SER A 114 2.53 -0.30 -20.98
N GLU A 115 3.79 -0.63 -20.71
CA GLU A 115 4.34 -1.99 -20.77
C GLU A 115 4.76 -2.48 -19.38
N LEU A 116 4.85 -3.79 -19.21
CA LEU A 116 5.51 -4.40 -18.06
C LEU A 116 6.85 -4.98 -18.53
N TRP A 117 7.93 -4.53 -17.90
CA TRP A 117 9.29 -4.94 -18.24
C TRP A 117 9.90 -5.84 -17.17
N ARG A 118 10.76 -6.75 -17.60
CA ARG A 118 11.71 -7.48 -16.75
C ARG A 118 13.12 -7.06 -17.17
N ILE A 119 13.87 -6.50 -16.23
CA ILE A 119 15.20 -5.94 -16.45
C ILE A 119 16.20 -6.85 -15.74
N SER A 120 17.18 -7.39 -16.47
CA SER A 120 18.21 -8.22 -15.87
C SER A 120 19.14 -7.39 -14.95
N PRO A 121 19.94 -8.03 -14.06
CA PRO A 121 20.97 -7.33 -13.30
C PRO A 121 22.00 -6.58 -14.19
N ALA A 122 22.16 -6.97 -15.43
CA ALA A 122 23.00 -6.29 -16.42
C ALA A 122 22.29 -5.10 -17.11
N GLY A 123 21.02 -4.80 -16.73
CA GLY A 123 20.23 -3.72 -17.32
C GLY A 123 19.57 -4.04 -18.66
N GLU A 124 19.57 -5.31 -19.10
CA GLU A 124 18.91 -5.76 -20.34
C GLU A 124 17.39 -5.85 -20.13
N VAL A 125 16.63 -5.30 -21.06
CA VAL A 125 15.17 -5.22 -20.98
C VAL A 125 14.53 -6.33 -21.80
N LYS A 126 13.62 -7.05 -21.17
CA LYS A 126 12.62 -7.90 -21.82
C LYS A 126 11.24 -7.30 -21.58
N VAL A 127 10.52 -6.92 -22.63
CA VAL A 127 9.11 -6.56 -22.54
C VAL A 127 8.30 -7.84 -22.36
N VAL A 128 7.56 -7.93 -21.26
CA VAL A 128 6.78 -9.13 -20.90
C VAL A 128 5.31 -8.93 -21.23
N VAL A 129 4.75 -7.75 -20.94
CA VAL A 129 3.36 -7.42 -21.27
C VAL A 129 3.34 -6.11 -22.05
N ARG A 130 2.55 -6.08 -23.13
CA ARG A 130 2.34 -4.89 -23.98
C ARG A 130 0.88 -4.49 -24.08
N ASP A 131 0.01 -5.45 -23.93
CA ASP A 131 -1.43 -5.29 -24.11
C ASP A 131 -2.21 -6.31 -23.27
N TYR A 132 -3.49 -6.08 -23.14
CA TYR A 132 -4.47 -7.03 -22.66
C TYR A 132 -5.68 -7.03 -23.61
N GLU A 133 -6.04 -8.22 -24.14
CA GLU A 133 -7.10 -8.38 -25.13
C GLU A 133 -6.91 -7.45 -26.35
N GLU A 134 -5.67 -7.44 -26.92
CA GLU A 134 -5.28 -6.65 -28.09
C GLU A 134 -5.38 -5.13 -27.92
N LYS A 135 -5.59 -4.64 -26.70
CA LYS A 135 -5.60 -3.22 -26.35
C LYS A 135 -4.43 -2.90 -25.42
N ARG A 136 -3.76 -1.76 -25.68
CA ARG A 136 -2.74 -1.23 -24.77
C ARG A 136 -3.30 -1.14 -23.34
N LEU A 137 -2.44 -1.37 -22.36
CA LEU A 137 -2.75 -1.07 -20.96
C LEU A 137 -2.95 0.44 -20.75
N ASN A 138 -3.65 0.83 -19.68
CA ASN A 138 -3.87 2.24 -19.34
C ASN A 138 -2.58 2.96 -18.96
N GLY A 139 -1.76 2.32 -18.14
CA GLY A 139 -0.47 2.77 -17.64
C GLY A 139 -0.13 2.01 -16.38
N PRO A 140 0.53 0.82 -16.48
CA PRO A 140 0.93 0.06 -15.30
C PRO A 140 1.62 0.97 -14.29
N ASN A 141 1.18 0.91 -13.02
CA ASN A 141 1.60 1.87 -12.01
C ASN A 141 2.44 1.21 -10.91
N ASP A 142 1.88 0.28 -10.16
CA ASP A 142 2.58 -0.41 -9.09
C ASP A 142 2.44 -1.92 -9.21
N LEU A 143 3.36 -2.68 -8.60
CA LEU A 143 3.38 -4.14 -8.71
C LEU A 143 3.92 -4.82 -7.46
N TRP A 144 3.45 -6.05 -7.25
CA TRP A 144 3.91 -6.92 -6.17
C TRP A 144 4.17 -8.34 -6.66
N MET A 145 5.36 -8.87 -6.34
CA MET A 145 5.76 -10.26 -6.66
C MET A 145 5.18 -11.23 -5.64
N ARG A 146 4.43 -12.23 -6.12
CA ARG A 146 3.87 -13.28 -5.26
C ARG A 146 4.97 -14.27 -4.86
N PRO A 147 5.09 -14.68 -3.57
CA PRO A 147 6.11 -15.64 -3.14
C PRO A 147 6.06 -17.00 -3.86
N SER A 148 4.88 -17.43 -4.32
CA SER A 148 4.69 -18.66 -5.08
C SER A 148 4.93 -18.51 -6.60
N GLY A 149 5.43 -17.35 -7.04
CA GLY A 149 5.59 -16.99 -8.44
C GLY A 149 4.38 -16.25 -9.02
N GLY A 150 4.63 -15.53 -10.11
CA GLY A 150 3.68 -14.58 -10.68
C GLY A 150 3.68 -13.24 -9.94
N LEU A 151 2.94 -12.28 -10.46
CA LEU A 151 2.85 -10.93 -9.87
C LEU A 151 1.46 -10.33 -10.07
N TYR A 152 1.14 -9.36 -9.23
CA TYR A 152 -0.01 -8.47 -9.41
C TYR A 152 0.49 -7.08 -9.78
N PHE A 153 -0.27 -6.37 -10.64
CA PHE A 153 0.00 -4.98 -10.94
C PHE A 153 -1.30 -4.21 -11.13
N THR A 154 -1.24 -2.92 -10.86
CA THR A 154 -2.33 -1.98 -11.06
C THR A 154 -2.17 -1.26 -12.39
N ASP A 155 -3.30 -0.95 -13.05
CA ASP A 155 -3.34 -0.31 -14.36
C ASP A 155 -4.31 0.89 -14.38
N PRO A 156 -4.02 1.94 -13.58
CA PRO A 156 -4.80 3.17 -13.59
C PRO A 156 -4.48 4.01 -14.84
N PHE A 157 -5.33 5.00 -15.11
CA PHE A 157 -5.09 5.96 -16.17
C PHE A 157 -4.71 7.33 -15.61
N TYR A 158 -3.44 7.69 -15.80
CA TYR A 158 -2.92 9.03 -15.51
C TYR A 158 -2.41 9.63 -16.81
N PRO A 159 -3.15 10.56 -17.46
CA PRO A 159 -2.68 11.20 -18.69
C PRO A 159 -1.30 11.81 -18.51
N ARG A 160 -0.37 11.45 -19.39
CA ARG A 160 1.02 11.91 -19.37
C ARG A 160 1.29 12.84 -20.54
N ASP A 161 2.08 13.90 -20.34
CA ASP A 161 2.41 14.84 -21.40
C ASP A 161 3.21 14.22 -22.54
N TYR A 162 3.98 13.17 -22.24
CA TYR A 162 4.75 12.41 -23.23
C TYR A 162 3.92 11.37 -24.00
N TRP A 163 2.66 11.13 -23.65
CA TRP A 163 1.77 10.26 -24.41
C TRP A 163 1.10 11.00 -25.57
N THR A 164 0.95 10.28 -26.69
CA THR A 164 0.23 10.79 -27.87
C THR A 164 -1.29 10.60 -27.76
N HIS A 165 -1.76 9.70 -26.92
CA HIS A 165 -3.20 9.48 -26.64
C HIS A 165 -3.65 10.22 -25.39
N ARG A 166 -4.94 10.53 -25.33
CA ARG A 166 -5.57 11.24 -24.20
C ARG A 166 -6.74 10.48 -23.60
N GLU A 167 -7.17 9.41 -24.24
CA GLU A 167 -8.27 8.55 -23.79
C GLU A 167 -7.72 7.26 -23.22
N LYS A 168 -8.46 6.66 -22.29
CA LYS A 168 -8.10 5.36 -21.69
C LYS A 168 -8.11 4.26 -22.77
N PRO A 169 -7.04 3.55 -23.01
CA PRO A 169 -7.03 2.40 -23.90
C PRO A 169 -7.91 1.26 -23.42
N GLN A 170 -7.89 0.99 -22.10
CA GLN A 170 -8.78 0.06 -21.41
C GLN A 170 -9.92 0.85 -20.75
N GLU A 171 -11.18 0.41 -20.92
CA GLU A 171 -12.32 1.05 -20.26
C GLU A 171 -12.22 1.00 -18.75
N ILE A 172 -11.70 -0.13 -18.24
CA ILE A 172 -11.58 -0.45 -16.83
C ILE A 172 -10.17 -0.15 -16.35
N GLN A 173 -10.06 0.51 -15.23
CA GLN A 173 -8.83 0.64 -14.47
C GLN A 173 -8.77 -0.53 -13.49
N GLY A 174 -7.97 -1.52 -13.80
CA GLY A 174 -8.01 -2.82 -13.14
C GLY A 174 -6.77 -3.20 -12.38
N VAL A 175 -6.90 -4.31 -11.64
CA VAL A 175 -5.76 -5.06 -11.12
C VAL A 175 -5.59 -6.31 -11.97
N TYR A 176 -4.36 -6.57 -12.37
CA TYR A 176 -4.02 -7.72 -13.19
C TYR A 176 -3.14 -8.70 -12.43
N TYR A 177 -3.31 -9.96 -12.73
CA TYR A 177 -2.40 -11.03 -12.35
C TYR A 177 -1.68 -11.55 -13.58
N LEU A 178 -0.36 -11.63 -13.49
CA LEU A 178 0.49 -12.30 -14.46
C LEU A 178 1.06 -13.55 -13.81
N GLY A 179 0.77 -14.70 -14.37
CA GLY A 179 1.22 -15.98 -13.86
C GLY A 179 2.75 -16.15 -13.94
N PRO A 180 3.28 -17.23 -13.35
CA PRO A 180 4.71 -17.55 -13.39
C PRO A 180 5.26 -17.54 -14.83
N GLU A 181 6.55 -17.23 -14.96
CA GLU A 181 7.25 -17.12 -16.25
C GLU A 181 6.73 -16.02 -17.19
N GLY A 182 5.88 -15.09 -16.70
CA GLY A 182 5.29 -14.03 -17.51
C GLY A 182 4.20 -14.50 -18.46
N LYS A 183 3.46 -15.53 -18.08
CA LYS A 183 2.36 -16.11 -18.85
C LYS A 183 1.03 -15.95 -18.12
N ASP A 184 -0.07 -16.17 -18.84
CA ASP A 184 -1.42 -16.19 -18.26
C ASP A 184 -1.80 -14.84 -17.59
N LEU A 185 -1.82 -13.78 -18.40
CA LEU A 185 -2.27 -12.45 -17.97
C LEU A 185 -3.79 -12.43 -17.83
N ARG A 186 -4.28 -12.04 -16.66
CA ARG A 186 -5.72 -11.93 -16.36
C ARG A 186 -6.00 -10.67 -15.58
N ARG A 187 -7.11 -9.99 -15.88
CA ARG A 187 -7.65 -8.95 -15.01
C ARG A 187 -8.42 -9.63 -13.87
N VAL A 188 -8.03 -9.35 -12.64
CA VAL A 188 -8.53 -10.03 -11.43
C VAL A 188 -9.34 -9.14 -10.50
N ALA A 189 -9.34 -7.81 -10.72
CA ALA A 189 -10.29 -6.87 -10.13
C ALA A 189 -10.60 -5.76 -11.14
N ASP A 190 -11.88 -5.40 -11.27
CA ASP A 190 -12.41 -4.49 -12.30
C ASP A 190 -13.44 -3.49 -11.75
N ASP A 191 -13.62 -3.46 -10.44
CA ASP A 191 -14.61 -2.68 -9.71
C ASP A 191 -13.99 -1.58 -8.83
N LEU A 192 -12.81 -1.07 -9.25
CA LEU A 192 -12.07 0.01 -8.60
C LEU A 192 -12.14 1.30 -9.43
N ALA A 193 -12.13 2.45 -8.76
CA ALA A 193 -12.19 3.74 -9.43
C ALA A 193 -10.83 4.12 -10.07
N GLN A 194 -9.74 3.99 -9.31
CA GLN A 194 -8.38 4.25 -9.76
C GLN A 194 -7.39 3.50 -8.86
N PRO A 195 -7.17 2.18 -9.10
CA PRO A 195 -6.21 1.40 -8.32
C PRO A 195 -4.80 1.94 -8.51
N ASN A 196 -4.03 2.04 -7.42
CA ASN A 196 -2.65 2.53 -7.45
C ASN A 196 -1.75 1.56 -6.65
N GLY A 197 -1.34 1.88 -5.43
CA GLY A 197 -0.48 1.02 -4.63
C GLY A 197 -1.04 -0.39 -4.45
N VAL A 198 -0.17 -1.39 -4.53
CA VAL A 198 -0.52 -2.80 -4.36
C VAL A 198 0.57 -3.55 -3.60
N ILE A 199 0.19 -4.33 -2.59
CA ILE A 199 1.12 -5.17 -1.82
C ILE A 199 0.40 -6.43 -1.32
N GLY A 200 1.08 -7.56 -1.31
CA GLY A 200 0.55 -8.77 -0.71
C GLY A 200 1.18 -9.10 0.63
N THR A 201 0.53 -9.99 1.38
CA THR A 201 1.10 -10.55 2.60
C THR A 201 2.25 -11.51 2.28
N PRO A 202 3.25 -11.64 3.19
CA PRO A 202 4.42 -12.51 2.96
C PRO A 202 4.07 -13.98 2.75
N ASP A 203 2.95 -14.42 3.31
CA ASP A 203 2.44 -15.79 3.13
C ASP A 203 1.63 -15.98 1.83
N GLY A 204 1.50 -14.91 1.02
CA GLY A 204 0.79 -14.92 -0.24
C GLY A 204 -0.72 -15.14 -0.16
N LYS A 205 -1.34 -14.96 1.02
CA LYS A 205 -2.78 -15.20 1.22
C LYS A 205 -3.67 -14.02 0.92
N TYR A 206 -3.15 -12.81 1.10
CA TYR A 206 -3.94 -11.59 0.93
C TYR A 206 -3.21 -10.59 0.05
N LEU A 207 -4.00 -9.84 -0.73
CA LEU A 207 -3.56 -8.70 -1.51
C LEU A 207 -4.27 -7.45 -0.99
N TYR A 208 -3.52 -6.39 -0.73
CA TYR A 208 -4.05 -5.06 -0.47
C TYR A 208 -3.94 -4.23 -1.74
N VAL A 209 -5.00 -3.53 -2.07
CA VAL A 209 -5.05 -2.63 -3.22
C VAL A 209 -5.63 -1.29 -2.77
N ALA A 210 -4.88 -0.23 -2.99
CA ALA A 210 -5.35 1.12 -2.76
C ALA A 210 -6.11 1.63 -3.98
N ASP A 211 -7.36 1.99 -3.78
CA ASP A 211 -8.17 2.74 -4.73
C ASP A 211 -8.06 4.23 -4.36
N ILE A 212 -7.07 4.91 -4.95
CA ILE A 212 -6.82 6.32 -4.66
C ILE A 212 -7.99 7.21 -5.10
N GLY A 213 -8.65 6.84 -6.19
CA GLY A 213 -9.82 7.54 -6.71
C GLY A 213 -11.01 7.49 -5.75
N ALA A 214 -11.25 6.35 -5.12
CA ALA A 214 -12.29 6.17 -4.11
C ALA A 214 -11.84 6.57 -2.69
N ARG A 215 -10.55 6.86 -2.46
CA ARG A 215 -9.92 7.10 -1.16
C ARG A 215 -10.14 5.95 -0.18
N LYS A 216 -9.95 4.71 -0.65
CA LYS A 216 -10.13 3.47 0.10
C LYS A 216 -9.01 2.50 -0.19
N THR A 217 -8.70 1.65 0.76
CA THR A 217 -7.85 0.48 0.55
C THR A 217 -8.66 -0.76 0.83
N TYR A 218 -8.57 -1.73 -0.08
CA TYR A 218 -9.26 -3.00 0.02
C TYR A 218 -8.29 -4.14 0.25
N ARG A 219 -8.74 -5.18 0.95
CA ARG A 219 -8.06 -6.46 1.09
C ARG A 219 -8.84 -7.53 0.36
N TYR A 220 -8.13 -8.34 -0.41
CA TYR A 220 -8.65 -9.51 -1.13
C TYR A 220 -7.98 -10.77 -0.61
N ALA A 221 -8.67 -11.90 -0.63
CA ALA A 221 -8.04 -13.21 -0.54
C ALA A 221 -7.46 -13.58 -1.91
N ILE A 222 -6.25 -14.15 -1.91
CA ILE A 222 -5.58 -14.67 -3.10
C ILE A 222 -5.89 -16.15 -3.21
N GLU A 223 -6.52 -16.55 -4.29
CA GLU A 223 -6.82 -17.95 -4.59
C GLU A 223 -5.58 -18.68 -5.14
N PRO A 224 -5.55 -20.03 -5.08
CA PRO A 224 -4.42 -20.82 -5.56
C PRO A 224 -4.01 -20.50 -7.01
N ASP A 225 -4.99 -20.23 -7.87
CA ASP A 225 -4.79 -19.91 -9.29
C ASP A 225 -4.43 -18.44 -9.55
N GLY A 226 -4.33 -17.60 -8.50
CA GLY A 226 -4.03 -16.18 -8.59
C GLY A 226 -5.23 -15.27 -8.78
N THR A 227 -6.45 -15.79 -8.87
CA THR A 227 -7.67 -14.97 -8.83
C THR A 227 -7.87 -14.36 -7.44
N LEU A 228 -8.68 -13.29 -7.37
CA LEU A 228 -8.98 -12.60 -6.12
C LEU A 228 -10.43 -12.86 -5.70
N SER A 229 -10.64 -13.04 -4.39
CA SER A 229 -11.96 -13.22 -3.81
C SER A 229 -12.13 -12.42 -2.52
N GLY A 230 -13.33 -12.38 -1.98
CA GLY A 230 -13.59 -11.88 -0.64
C GLY A 230 -13.17 -10.42 -0.42
N LYS A 231 -13.36 -9.52 -1.42
CA LYS A 231 -13.08 -8.08 -1.29
C LYS A 231 -13.67 -7.52 -0.01
N LYS A 232 -12.83 -6.89 0.82
CA LYS A 232 -13.23 -6.22 2.05
C LYS A 232 -12.57 -4.86 2.15
N LEU A 233 -13.32 -3.86 2.61
CA LEU A 233 -12.73 -2.58 2.99
C LEU A 233 -11.74 -2.82 4.12
N PHE A 234 -10.50 -2.39 3.93
CA PHE A 234 -9.46 -2.42 4.94
C PHE A 234 -9.42 -1.10 5.73
N CYS A 235 -9.35 0.04 5.02
CA CYS A 235 -9.43 1.36 5.63
C CYS A 235 -9.97 2.41 4.66
N GLU A 236 -10.48 3.52 5.19
CA GLU A 236 -10.98 4.68 4.41
C GLU A 236 -9.84 5.66 4.11
N MET A 237 -8.80 5.16 3.46
CA MET A 237 -7.68 5.93 2.92
C MET A 237 -7.21 5.26 1.64
N GLY A 238 -7.09 6.03 0.55
CA GLY A 238 -6.36 5.63 -0.65
C GLY A 238 -4.85 5.83 -0.44
N SER A 239 -4.05 5.28 -1.33
CA SER A 239 -2.59 5.42 -1.28
C SER A 239 -2.03 5.51 -2.69
N ASP A 240 -0.95 6.24 -2.85
CA ASP A 240 -0.11 6.18 -4.04
C ASP A 240 0.65 4.85 -4.03
N GLY A 241 1.71 4.71 -3.24
CA GLY A 241 2.35 3.43 -3.01
C GLY A 241 2.08 2.86 -1.63
N MET A 242 2.57 1.66 -1.35
CA MET A 242 2.42 1.02 -0.04
C MET A 242 3.46 -0.07 0.23
N THR A 243 3.70 -0.34 1.51
CA THR A 243 4.50 -1.49 1.95
C THR A 243 3.93 -2.11 3.22
N ILE A 244 4.45 -3.27 3.62
CA ILE A 244 4.03 -4.01 4.81
C ILE A 244 5.26 -4.38 5.66
N ASP A 245 5.13 -4.38 6.99
CA ASP A 245 6.19 -4.80 7.89
C ASP A 245 6.01 -6.24 8.42
N SER A 246 6.99 -6.71 9.17
CA SER A 246 7.01 -8.05 9.76
C SER A 246 5.96 -8.29 10.84
N GLU A 247 5.34 -7.23 11.37
CA GLU A 247 4.21 -7.30 12.31
C GLU A 247 2.86 -7.26 11.55
N GLY A 248 2.89 -7.13 10.20
CA GLY A 248 1.72 -7.06 9.33
C GLY A 248 1.10 -5.66 9.25
N ASN A 249 1.77 -4.64 9.77
CA ASN A 249 1.28 -3.27 9.64
C ASN A 249 1.46 -2.78 8.20
N LEU A 250 0.44 -2.10 7.67
CA LEU A 250 0.41 -1.56 6.32
C LEU A 250 0.75 -0.07 6.33
N TYR A 251 1.68 0.33 5.48
CA TYR A 251 2.16 1.70 5.31
C TYR A 251 1.58 2.29 4.03
N LEU A 252 0.77 3.33 4.15
CA LEU A 252 0.12 4.02 3.04
C LEU A 252 0.71 5.42 2.87
N THR A 253 0.92 5.81 1.62
CA THR A 253 1.51 7.09 1.24
C THR A 253 0.50 8.14 0.77
N GLY A 254 0.97 9.37 0.60
CA GLY A 254 0.19 10.54 0.21
C GLY A 254 0.72 11.79 0.91
N MET A 255 0.01 12.32 1.90
CA MET A 255 0.51 13.40 2.77
C MET A 255 1.32 12.77 3.91
N GLY A 256 2.58 12.41 3.64
CA GLY A 256 3.42 11.59 4.52
C GLY A 256 3.07 10.11 4.43
N VAL A 257 3.49 9.33 5.45
CA VAL A 257 3.22 7.90 5.56
C VAL A 257 2.28 7.63 6.74
N THR A 258 1.15 6.99 6.48
CA THR A 258 0.19 6.58 7.52
C THR A 258 0.26 5.07 7.70
N VAL A 259 0.41 4.62 8.94
CA VAL A 259 0.55 3.20 9.28
C VAL A 259 -0.74 2.69 9.90
N PHE A 260 -1.20 1.55 9.39
CA PHE A 260 -2.38 0.84 9.88
C PHE A 260 -1.99 -0.52 10.44
N SER A 261 -2.64 -0.95 11.53
CA SER A 261 -2.50 -2.30 12.05
C SER A 261 -3.08 -3.34 11.07
N PRO A 262 -2.82 -4.65 11.26
CA PRO A 262 -3.44 -5.71 10.45
C PRO A 262 -4.98 -5.70 10.47
N GLU A 263 -5.58 -5.09 11.50
CA GLU A 263 -7.03 -4.94 11.67
C GLU A 263 -7.58 -3.70 10.92
N GLY A 264 -6.71 -2.85 10.36
CA GLY A 264 -7.09 -1.61 9.66
C GLY A 264 -7.24 -0.41 10.59
N GLU A 265 -6.73 -0.47 11.80
CA GLU A 265 -6.69 0.67 12.72
C GLU A 265 -5.47 1.56 12.44
N ARG A 266 -5.68 2.87 12.35
CA ARG A 266 -4.57 3.82 12.20
C ARG A 266 -3.77 3.87 13.50
N ILE A 267 -2.48 3.47 13.42
CA ILE A 267 -1.61 3.38 14.60
C ILE A 267 -0.54 4.47 14.64
N GLN A 268 -0.12 4.99 13.48
CA GLN A 268 0.90 6.03 13.43
C GLN A 268 0.76 6.88 12.16
N HIS A 269 1.28 8.11 12.22
CA HIS A 269 1.52 8.95 11.06
C HIS A 269 2.94 9.48 11.12
N ILE A 270 3.67 9.35 10.01
CA ILE A 270 5.06 9.78 9.84
C ILE A 270 5.04 10.97 8.88
N PRO A 271 5.25 12.19 9.36
CA PRO A 271 5.35 13.36 8.49
C PRO A 271 6.62 13.28 7.64
N VAL A 272 6.50 13.54 6.34
CA VAL A 272 7.62 13.63 5.40
C VAL A 272 7.70 15.08 4.92
N PRO A 273 8.90 15.72 4.94
CA PRO A 273 9.02 17.11 4.55
C PRO A 273 9.04 17.29 3.01
N SER A 274 7.91 16.95 2.40
CA SER A 274 7.66 17.04 0.96
C SER A 274 6.18 17.30 0.71
N SER A 275 5.84 17.84 -0.46
CA SER A 275 4.45 18.12 -0.84
C SER A 275 3.63 16.88 -1.11
N TRP A 276 4.28 15.79 -1.54
CA TRP A 276 3.66 14.49 -1.81
C TRP A 276 4.64 13.37 -1.52
N THR A 277 4.18 12.33 -0.83
CA THR A 277 4.92 11.07 -0.64
C THR A 277 4.32 10.06 -1.60
N SER A 278 5.10 9.65 -2.59
CA SER A 278 4.65 8.78 -3.66
C SER A 278 4.66 7.31 -3.25
N ASN A 279 5.80 6.80 -2.76
CA ASN A 279 5.89 5.37 -2.45
C ASN A 279 6.89 5.09 -1.31
N VAL A 280 6.90 3.86 -0.81
CA VAL A 280 7.76 3.40 0.30
C VAL A 280 8.16 1.95 0.13
N CYS A 281 9.39 1.63 0.55
CA CYS A 281 9.81 0.24 0.74
C CYS A 281 10.74 0.11 1.95
N PHE A 282 10.86 -1.09 2.50
CA PHE A 282 11.87 -1.40 3.50
C PHE A 282 13.15 -1.86 2.82
N CYS A 283 14.28 -1.26 3.21
CA CYS A 283 15.62 -1.57 2.71
C CYS A 283 16.67 -1.56 3.83
N GLY A 284 17.95 -1.53 3.45
CA GLY A 284 19.07 -1.65 4.34
C GLY A 284 19.42 -3.11 4.66
N LYS A 285 20.66 -3.38 5.03
CA LYS A 285 21.19 -4.73 5.30
C LYS A 285 20.38 -5.55 6.31
N ASP A 286 19.65 -4.88 7.18
CA ASP A 286 18.82 -5.51 8.22
C ASP A 286 17.32 -5.38 7.97
N GLY A 287 16.92 -4.78 6.82
CA GLY A 287 15.53 -4.57 6.45
C GLY A 287 14.79 -3.56 7.34
N GLN A 288 15.50 -2.70 8.09
CA GLN A 288 14.89 -1.75 9.03
C GLN A 288 15.00 -0.28 8.60
N THR A 289 15.33 0.00 7.36
CA THR A 289 15.31 1.35 6.81
C THR A 289 14.08 1.50 5.92
N LEU A 290 13.13 2.32 6.32
CA LEU A 290 12.03 2.73 5.45
C LEU A 290 12.60 3.77 4.48
N VAL A 291 12.71 3.40 3.22
CA VAL A 291 13.06 4.30 2.11
C VAL A 291 11.77 4.89 1.55
N ILE A 292 11.75 6.20 1.38
CA ILE A 292 10.55 6.97 1.05
C ILE A 292 10.85 7.82 -0.17
N THR A 293 10.15 7.58 -1.27
CA THR A 293 10.13 8.46 -2.43
C THR A 293 9.08 9.56 -2.22
N ALA A 294 9.46 10.81 -2.46
CA ALA A 294 8.56 11.93 -2.21
C ALA A 294 8.91 13.13 -3.10
N SER A 295 8.03 13.44 -4.04
CA SER A 295 8.22 14.49 -5.05
C SER A 295 9.59 14.36 -5.74
N ASP A 296 10.49 15.32 -5.57
CA ASP A 296 11.84 15.40 -6.16
C ASP A 296 12.95 14.82 -5.27
N LYS A 297 12.59 14.02 -4.24
CA LYS A 297 13.51 13.60 -3.16
C LYS A 297 13.36 12.14 -2.79
N LEU A 298 14.44 11.62 -2.20
CA LEU A 298 14.49 10.33 -1.51
C LEU A 298 14.79 10.57 -0.04
N PHE A 299 14.01 9.98 0.86
CA PHE A 299 14.21 10.04 2.30
C PHE A 299 14.43 8.64 2.88
N GLY A 300 15.03 8.61 4.06
CA GLY A 300 15.19 7.40 4.86
C GLY A 300 14.73 7.61 6.29
N LEU A 301 14.18 6.56 6.89
CA LEU A 301 13.79 6.54 8.30
C LEU A 301 14.17 5.20 8.93
N ARG A 302 14.85 5.26 10.08
CA ARG A 302 15.15 4.05 10.85
C ARG A 302 13.90 3.54 11.57
N MET A 303 13.54 2.27 11.30
CA MET A 303 12.37 1.63 11.88
C MET A 303 12.76 0.68 13.01
N ARG A 304 11.85 0.46 13.95
CA ARG A 304 11.94 -0.60 14.97
C ARG A 304 11.63 -1.97 14.38
N VAL A 305 10.72 -2.00 13.43
CA VAL A 305 10.26 -3.19 12.71
C VAL A 305 11.06 -3.43 11.45
N LYS A 306 10.96 -4.62 10.88
CA LYS A 306 11.55 -4.97 9.58
C LYS A 306 10.47 -5.00 8.51
N GLY A 307 10.88 -4.75 7.28
CA GLY A 307 10.05 -5.08 6.13
C GLY A 307 9.93 -6.58 5.90
N VAL A 308 8.98 -6.95 5.05
CA VAL A 308 8.79 -8.32 4.58
C VAL A 308 9.01 -8.34 3.06
N GLY A 309 9.78 -9.30 2.57
CA GLY A 309 9.90 -9.55 1.13
C GLY A 309 11.17 -9.08 0.45
N SER A 310 12.16 -8.60 1.17
CA SER A 310 13.56 -8.55 0.71
C SER A 310 14.33 -9.71 1.35
N GLN A 311 14.03 -10.93 0.96
CA GLN A 311 14.83 -12.12 1.24
C GLN A 311 15.23 -12.79 -0.05
#